data_434a63400e1426fde9395098c12ef9c1
#
_entry.id   434a63400e1426fde9395098c12ef9c1
#
_cell.length_a   1.000
_cell.length_b   1.000
_cell.length_c   1.000
_cell.angle_alpha   90.00
_cell.angle_beta   90.00
_cell.angle_gamma   90.00
#
_symmetry.space_group_name_H-M   'P 1'
#
loop_
_entity.id
_entity.type
_entity.pdbx_description
1 polymer ?
#
loop_
_entity_poly.entity_id
_entity_poly.type
_entity_poly.pdbx_seq_one_letter_code
_entity_poly.pdbx_strand_id
1 'polypeptide(L)'
;MSDHDKIQQMVRLKDQAPLNIDPFKSALLVIDVQRYFARPDYPFGQTINKLVPGATAGYFERVKTTVLPNIKRLQDAFRAQNLPVIFVGVGTNLEGRDLPAWMKDFDELGTMLVGCRPCPPVNDPSWQIDAAVAPLPGEMMLNKTSSGPLASTKLDQILHNLGINSLVVCGLTTAVCVTQTARETADRGFRVVVAEDACTEMSQEMHQAALFTFSYVFGRVQRTDDLVKFYAAARDARQSELRPSTMTASH
;
A
#
# COMPACT_ATOMS: atom_id res chain seq x y z
N MET A 1 -29.00 19.06 0.14
CA MET A 1 -27.65 18.44 0.22
C MET A 1 -27.21 18.53 1.68
N SER A 2 -26.95 17.40 2.33
CA SER A 2 -26.47 17.35 3.72
C SER A 2 -25.04 17.92 3.83
N ASP A 3 -24.57 18.21 5.04
CA ASP A 3 -23.18 18.65 5.22
C ASP A 3 -22.20 17.55 4.83
N HIS A 4 -22.56 16.29 5.06
CA HIS A 4 -21.78 15.14 4.58
C HIS A 4 -21.64 15.15 3.06
N ASP A 5 -22.72 15.37 2.29
CA ASP A 5 -22.67 15.42 0.83
C ASP A 5 -21.77 16.54 0.31
N LYS A 6 -21.82 17.71 0.96
CA LYS A 6 -20.95 18.85 0.60
C LYS A 6 -19.48 18.52 0.80
N ILE A 7 -19.14 17.91 1.93
CA ILE A 7 -17.76 17.50 2.21
C ILE A 7 -17.30 16.39 1.25
N GLN A 8 -18.14 15.41 0.95
CA GLN A 8 -17.83 14.40 -0.07
C GLN A 8 -17.59 15.04 -1.44
N GLN A 9 -18.40 16.02 -1.84
CA GLN A 9 -18.19 16.74 -3.09
C GLN A 9 -16.85 17.48 -3.11
N MET A 10 -16.50 18.16 -2.01
CA MET A 10 -15.21 18.84 -1.87
C MET A 10 -14.03 17.87 -2.03
N VAL A 11 -14.08 16.71 -1.37
CA VAL A 11 -13.05 15.68 -1.47
C VAL A 11 -12.92 15.16 -2.91
N ARG A 12 -14.04 14.87 -3.58
CA ARG A 12 -14.04 14.43 -4.99
C ARG A 12 -13.41 15.48 -5.92
N LEU A 13 -13.77 16.75 -5.77
CA LEU A 13 -13.18 17.83 -6.57
C LEU A 13 -11.67 17.96 -6.33
N LYS A 14 -11.24 17.82 -5.07
CA LYS A 14 -9.83 17.79 -4.73
C LYS A 14 -9.12 16.62 -5.42
N ASP A 15 -9.67 15.40 -5.37
CA ASP A 15 -9.05 14.21 -5.95
C ASP A 15 -9.03 14.22 -7.48
N GLN A 16 -9.95 14.96 -8.13
CA GLN A 16 -9.98 15.17 -9.58
C GLN A 16 -9.00 16.25 -10.06
N ALA A 17 -8.51 17.13 -9.18
CA ALA A 17 -7.50 18.12 -9.57
C ALA A 17 -6.18 17.45 -9.94
N PRO A 18 -5.34 18.07 -10.81
CA PRO A 18 -4.04 17.52 -11.19
C PRO A 18 -3.21 17.07 -9.98
N LEU A 19 -2.54 15.94 -10.10
CA LEU A 19 -1.69 15.42 -9.03
C LEU A 19 -0.48 16.34 -8.83
N ASN A 20 -0.31 16.79 -7.60
CA ASN A 20 0.85 17.58 -7.20
C ASN A 20 1.90 16.68 -6.54
N ILE A 21 2.41 15.72 -7.31
CA ILE A 21 3.51 14.84 -6.94
C ILE A 21 4.61 14.94 -7.98
N ASP A 22 5.86 14.71 -7.56
CA ASP A 22 6.99 14.64 -8.48
C ASP A 22 7.14 13.19 -8.99
N PRO A 23 6.86 12.92 -10.28
CA PRO A 23 6.92 11.56 -10.82
C PRO A 23 8.32 10.96 -10.79
N PHE A 24 9.37 11.77 -10.66
CA PHE A 24 10.78 11.30 -10.68
C PHE A 24 11.40 11.22 -9.27
N LYS A 25 10.70 11.75 -8.27
CA LYS A 25 11.08 11.63 -6.84
C LYS A 25 10.00 10.88 -6.06
N SER A 26 9.41 9.89 -6.71
CA SER A 26 8.36 9.05 -6.14
C SER A 26 8.87 7.66 -5.77
N ALA A 27 8.24 7.03 -4.76
CA ALA A 27 8.40 5.61 -4.46
C ALA A 27 7.01 4.94 -4.34
N LEU A 28 6.94 3.66 -4.70
CA LEU A 28 5.79 2.80 -4.44
C LEU A 28 6.00 2.06 -3.13
N LEU A 29 5.09 2.21 -2.18
CA LEU A 29 5.04 1.45 -0.94
C LEU A 29 3.99 0.34 -1.05
N VAL A 30 4.43 -0.91 -0.99
CA VAL A 30 3.58 -2.11 -1.01
C VAL A 30 3.48 -2.64 0.42
N ILE A 31 2.31 -2.47 1.04
CA ILE A 31 2.10 -2.67 2.48
C ILE A 31 1.41 -4.00 2.73
N ASP A 32 2.05 -4.87 3.50
CA ASP A 32 1.51 -6.11 4.08
C ASP A 32 0.83 -7.05 3.09
N VAL A 33 1.29 -7.10 1.82
CA VAL A 33 0.78 -8.03 0.81
C VAL A 33 1.44 -9.40 0.97
N GLN A 34 1.50 -9.84 2.22
CA GLN A 34 2.10 -11.11 2.64
C GLN A 34 1.12 -12.25 2.44
N ARG A 35 1.62 -13.47 2.27
CA ARG A 35 0.80 -14.66 2.02
C ARG A 35 -0.30 -14.83 3.05
N TYR A 36 0.01 -14.62 4.33
CA TYR A 36 -0.96 -14.82 5.41
C TYR A 36 -2.10 -13.80 5.43
N PHE A 37 -1.89 -12.59 4.87
CA PHE A 37 -2.94 -11.60 4.64
C PHE A 37 -3.65 -11.76 3.29
N ALA A 38 -2.94 -12.28 2.29
CA ALA A 38 -3.44 -12.35 0.92
C ALA A 38 -4.17 -13.66 0.59
N ARG A 39 -4.03 -14.70 1.44
CA ARG A 39 -4.57 -16.04 1.18
C ARG A 39 -5.44 -16.53 2.33
N PRO A 40 -6.57 -17.23 2.03
CA PRO A 40 -7.52 -17.69 3.05
C PRO A 40 -7.00 -18.84 3.92
N ASP A 41 -5.98 -19.56 3.47
CA ASP A 41 -5.51 -20.80 4.09
C ASP A 41 -4.63 -20.58 5.33
N TYR A 42 -4.38 -19.33 5.70
CA TYR A 42 -3.52 -18.95 6.82
C TYR A 42 -4.33 -18.52 8.05
N PRO A 43 -3.71 -18.54 9.24
CA PRO A 43 -4.36 -18.28 10.52
C PRO A 43 -5.14 -16.96 10.60
N PHE A 44 -4.70 -15.91 9.91
CA PHE A 44 -5.41 -14.63 9.88
C PHE A 44 -6.86 -14.79 9.39
N GLY A 45 -7.04 -15.33 8.18
CA GLY A 45 -8.36 -15.55 7.61
C GLY A 45 -9.16 -16.62 8.37
N GLN A 46 -8.47 -17.67 8.80
CA GLN A 46 -9.09 -18.76 9.57
C GLN A 46 -9.65 -18.28 10.92
N THR A 47 -8.91 -17.43 11.64
CA THR A 47 -9.34 -16.85 12.92
C THR A 47 -10.62 -16.05 12.75
N ILE A 48 -10.68 -15.16 11.76
CA ILE A 48 -11.85 -14.32 11.49
C ILE A 48 -13.06 -15.20 11.07
N ASN A 49 -12.84 -16.16 10.18
CA ASN A 49 -13.91 -17.08 9.72
C ASN A 49 -14.39 -18.02 10.83
N LYS A 50 -13.56 -18.31 11.83
CA LYS A 50 -13.98 -19.11 12.99
C LYS A 50 -14.91 -18.31 13.89
N LEU A 51 -14.71 -16.99 14.00
CA LEU A 51 -15.62 -16.09 14.72
C LEU A 51 -16.93 -15.87 13.96
N VAL A 52 -16.81 -15.54 12.65
CA VAL A 52 -17.97 -15.27 11.79
C VAL A 52 -17.75 -15.99 10.46
N PRO A 53 -18.41 -17.15 10.26
CA PRO A 53 -18.27 -17.94 9.05
C PRO A 53 -18.56 -17.13 7.78
N GLY A 54 -17.63 -17.16 6.81
CA GLY A 54 -17.75 -16.44 5.54
C GLY A 54 -17.36 -14.96 5.56
N ALA A 55 -17.02 -14.38 6.71
CA ALA A 55 -16.71 -12.95 6.83
C ALA A 55 -15.56 -12.48 5.93
N THR A 56 -14.59 -13.35 5.63
CA THR A 56 -13.43 -12.98 4.81
C THR A 56 -13.57 -13.34 3.33
N ALA A 57 -14.66 -13.98 2.88
CA ALA A 57 -14.79 -14.46 1.51
C ALA A 57 -14.68 -13.33 0.47
N GLY A 58 -15.42 -12.24 0.65
CA GLY A 58 -15.35 -11.08 -0.22
C GLY A 58 -14.00 -10.34 -0.17
N TYR A 59 -13.33 -10.36 0.97
CA TYR A 59 -11.99 -9.80 1.12
C TYR A 59 -10.97 -10.55 0.25
N PHE A 60 -10.85 -11.87 0.41
CA PHE A 60 -9.88 -12.68 -0.35
C PHE A 60 -10.20 -12.71 -1.84
N GLU A 61 -11.48 -12.67 -2.22
CA GLU A 61 -11.86 -12.56 -3.63
C GLU A 61 -11.36 -11.23 -4.23
N ARG A 62 -11.57 -10.10 -3.55
CA ARG A 62 -11.05 -8.80 -4.00
C ARG A 62 -9.52 -8.75 -4.01
N VAL A 63 -8.85 -9.34 -3.02
CA VAL A 63 -7.38 -9.44 -3.03
C VAL A 63 -6.92 -10.14 -4.30
N LYS A 64 -7.48 -11.30 -4.63
CA LYS A 64 -7.09 -12.12 -5.77
C LYS A 64 -7.41 -11.46 -7.12
N THR A 65 -8.63 -10.93 -7.26
CA THR A 65 -9.16 -10.50 -8.58
C THR A 65 -8.87 -9.03 -8.91
N THR A 66 -8.59 -8.21 -7.91
CA THR A 66 -8.47 -6.76 -8.08
C THR A 66 -7.15 -6.24 -7.54
N VAL A 67 -6.86 -6.48 -6.25
CA VAL A 67 -5.73 -5.85 -5.55
C VAL A 67 -4.39 -6.33 -6.11
N LEU A 68 -4.15 -7.64 -6.14
CA LEU A 68 -2.88 -8.19 -6.64
C LEU A 68 -2.59 -7.79 -8.09
N PRO A 69 -3.55 -7.89 -9.05
CA PRO A 69 -3.35 -7.42 -10.41
C PRO A 69 -2.99 -5.92 -10.47
N ASN A 70 -3.66 -5.07 -9.69
CA ASN A 70 -3.41 -3.64 -9.70
C ASN A 70 -2.06 -3.28 -9.06
N ILE A 71 -1.68 -3.93 -7.96
CA ILE A 71 -0.33 -3.78 -7.38
C ILE A 71 0.73 -4.14 -8.42
N LYS A 72 0.56 -5.25 -9.14
CA LYS A 72 1.49 -5.65 -10.21
C LYS A 72 1.64 -4.57 -11.28
N ARG A 73 0.55 -3.96 -11.73
CA ARG A 73 0.56 -2.87 -12.71
C ARG A 73 1.29 -1.62 -12.20
N LEU A 74 1.09 -1.27 -10.93
CA LEU A 74 1.84 -0.17 -10.29
C LEU A 74 3.33 -0.49 -10.21
N GLN A 75 3.71 -1.69 -9.77
CA GLN A 75 5.10 -2.12 -9.75
C GLN A 75 5.75 -2.00 -11.13
N ASP A 76 5.07 -2.46 -12.18
CA ASP A 76 5.59 -2.41 -13.55
C ASP A 76 5.77 -0.95 -14.02
N ALA A 77 4.84 -0.04 -13.67
CA ALA A 77 4.94 1.37 -14.00
C ALA A 77 6.13 2.06 -13.30
N PHE A 78 6.39 1.72 -12.03
CA PHE A 78 7.52 2.25 -11.28
C PHE A 78 8.86 1.68 -11.76
N ARG A 79 8.93 0.36 -11.93
CA ARG A 79 10.12 -0.34 -12.45
C ARG A 79 10.52 0.13 -13.85
N ALA A 80 9.56 0.40 -14.72
CA ALA A 80 9.81 0.94 -16.07
C ALA A 80 10.50 2.31 -16.07
N GLN A 81 10.54 2.99 -14.94
CA GLN A 81 11.19 4.28 -14.76
C GLN A 81 12.36 4.25 -13.77
N ASN A 82 12.77 3.05 -13.32
CA ASN A 82 13.78 2.85 -12.29
C ASN A 82 13.43 3.58 -10.96
N LEU A 83 12.15 3.71 -10.66
CA LEU A 83 11.67 4.28 -9.40
C LEU A 83 11.63 3.20 -8.32
N PRO A 84 11.92 3.54 -7.05
CA PRO A 84 11.91 2.58 -5.96
C PRO A 84 10.54 1.92 -5.74
N VAL A 85 10.56 0.59 -5.62
CA VAL A 85 9.46 -0.21 -5.08
C VAL A 85 9.93 -0.76 -3.75
N ILE A 86 9.26 -0.37 -2.66
CA ILE A 86 9.64 -0.72 -1.29
C ILE A 86 8.49 -1.53 -0.69
N PHE A 87 8.83 -2.71 -0.19
CA PHE A 87 7.89 -3.59 0.47
C PHE A 87 7.99 -3.44 1.98
N VAL A 88 6.84 -3.40 2.61
CA VAL A 88 6.74 -3.41 4.07
C VAL A 88 5.84 -4.57 4.47
N GLY A 89 6.32 -5.41 5.35
CA GLY A 89 5.53 -6.50 5.91
C GLY A 89 5.50 -6.41 7.43
N VAL A 90 4.49 -7.00 8.04
CA VAL A 90 4.38 -7.10 9.50
C VAL A 90 4.65 -8.53 9.95
N GLY A 91 5.46 -8.68 10.99
CA GLY A 91 5.79 -9.97 11.58
C GLY A 91 6.58 -9.81 12.87
N THR A 92 6.57 -10.82 13.70
CA THR A 92 7.28 -10.81 14.99
C THR A 92 8.72 -11.36 14.85
N ASN A 93 9.67 -10.71 15.54
CA ASN A 93 11.04 -11.22 15.70
C ASN A 93 11.23 -11.98 17.04
N LEU A 94 10.33 -11.77 18.01
CA LEU A 94 10.43 -12.25 19.37
C LEU A 94 9.18 -13.05 19.81
N GLU A 95 8.66 -13.88 18.92
CA GLU A 95 7.50 -14.74 19.21
C GLU A 95 6.28 -13.97 19.75
N GLY A 96 6.00 -12.80 19.16
CA GLY A 96 4.87 -11.92 19.53
C GLY A 96 5.17 -10.96 20.66
N ARG A 97 6.32 -11.07 21.37
CA ARG A 97 6.64 -10.17 22.49
C ARG A 97 6.92 -8.73 22.04
N ASP A 98 7.37 -8.54 20.83
CA ASP A 98 7.66 -7.26 20.17
C ASP A 98 6.46 -6.62 19.45
N LEU A 99 5.29 -7.26 19.50
CA LEU A 99 4.06 -6.72 18.94
C LEU A 99 3.34 -5.79 19.94
N PRO A 100 2.57 -4.80 19.47
CA PRO A 100 1.73 -3.97 20.33
C PRO A 100 0.56 -4.78 20.92
N ALA A 101 -0.04 -4.28 21.99
CA ALA A 101 -1.06 -4.99 22.75
C ALA A 101 -2.20 -5.52 21.87
N TRP A 102 -2.79 -4.69 21.04
CA TRP A 102 -3.93 -5.10 20.17
C TRP A 102 -3.57 -6.22 19.18
N MET A 103 -2.30 -6.32 18.71
CA MET A 103 -1.85 -7.44 17.89
C MET A 103 -1.66 -8.70 18.72
N LYS A 104 -1.17 -8.56 19.96
CA LYS A 104 -1.06 -9.68 20.92
C LYS A 104 -2.43 -10.25 21.24
N ASP A 105 -3.41 -9.40 21.52
CA ASP A 105 -4.79 -9.82 21.79
C ASP A 105 -5.37 -10.63 20.60
N PHE A 106 -5.09 -10.20 19.37
CA PHE A 106 -5.51 -10.93 18.18
C PHE A 106 -4.73 -12.24 17.98
N ASP A 107 -3.43 -12.26 18.30
CA ASP A 107 -2.61 -13.49 18.27
C ASP A 107 -3.07 -14.52 19.31
N GLU A 108 -3.42 -14.08 20.51
CA GLU A 108 -3.97 -14.93 21.57
C GLU A 108 -5.31 -15.52 21.15
N LEU A 109 -6.19 -14.69 20.57
CA LEU A 109 -7.46 -15.13 20.03
C LEU A 109 -7.27 -16.19 18.92
N GLY A 110 -6.38 -15.96 17.98
CA GLY A 110 -6.06 -16.91 16.91
C GLY A 110 -5.50 -18.22 17.46
N THR A 111 -4.58 -18.15 18.41
CA THR A 111 -4.02 -19.34 19.07
C THR A 111 -5.10 -20.15 19.75
N MET A 112 -6.07 -19.48 20.42
CA MET A 112 -7.19 -20.16 21.08
C MET A 112 -8.17 -20.80 20.08
N LEU A 113 -8.45 -20.14 18.93
CA LEU A 113 -9.49 -20.58 17.99
C LEU A 113 -8.99 -21.56 16.93
N VAL A 114 -7.76 -21.39 16.46
CA VAL A 114 -7.19 -22.16 15.34
C VAL A 114 -5.84 -22.81 15.64
N GLY A 115 -5.36 -22.70 16.87
CA GLY A 115 -4.15 -23.37 17.35
C GLY A 115 -2.83 -22.72 16.95
N CYS A 116 -2.87 -21.56 16.28
CA CYS A 116 -1.66 -20.84 15.86
C CYS A 116 -1.88 -19.34 15.75
N ARG A 117 -0.77 -18.59 15.76
CA ARG A 117 -0.79 -17.12 15.71
C ARG A 117 -1.19 -16.61 14.33
N PRO A 118 -2.10 -15.63 14.24
CA PRO A 118 -2.37 -14.87 13.00
C PRO A 118 -1.17 -14.06 12.49
N CYS A 119 -0.36 -13.48 13.37
CA CYS A 119 0.84 -12.73 12.99
C CYS A 119 2.08 -13.62 13.05
N PRO A 120 2.65 -14.05 11.90
CA PRO A 120 3.74 -15.02 11.87
C PRO A 120 5.09 -14.41 12.26
N PRO A 121 6.05 -15.23 12.69
CA PRO A 121 7.45 -14.84 12.76
C PRO A 121 8.01 -14.51 11.37
N VAL A 122 9.03 -13.63 11.32
CA VAL A 122 9.65 -13.20 10.05
C VAL A 122 10.35 -14.33 9.27
N ASN A 123 10.67 -15.44 9.93
CA ASN A 123 11.25 -16.63 9.31
C ASN A 123 10.20 -17.65 8.84
N ASP A 124 8.90 -17.41 9.10
CA ASP A 124 7.82 -18.26 8.59
C ASP A 124 7.59 -17.98 7.10
N PRO A 125 7.40 -19.03 6.27
CA PRO A 125 7.12 -18.85 4.83
C PRO A 125 5.88 -18.01 4.53
N SER A 126 4.90 -17.94 5.43
CA SER A 126 3.70 -17.13 5.27
C SER A 126 3.95 -15.63 5.40
N TRP A 127 5.04 -15.22 6.08
CA TRP A 127 5.48 -13.83 6.19
C TRP A 127 5.91 -13.24 4.83
N GLN A 128 6.35 -14.07 3.89
CA GLN A 128 6.80 -13.61 2.59
C GLN A 128 5.68 -12.93 1.81
N ILE A 129 6.05 -11.95 0.97
CA ILE A 129 5.12 -11.31 0.04
C ILE A 129 4.51 -12.35 -0.91
N ASP A 130 3.25 -12.19 -1.26
CA ASP A 130 2.56 -13.07 -2.20
C ASP A 130 3.31 -13.15 -3.53
N ALA A 131 3.44 -14.36 -4.07
CA ALA A 131 4.22 -14.62 -5.28
C ALA A 131 3.77 -13.81 -6.51
N ALA A 132 2.49 -13.41 -6.58
CA ALA A 132 1.98 -12.62 -7.68
C ALA A 132 2.59 -11.21 -7.77
N VAL A 133 3.08 -10.69 -6.64
CA VAL A 133 3.63 -9.33 -6.51
C VAL A 133 4.96 -9.31 -5.76
N ALA A 134 5.68 -10.41 -5.76
CA ALA A 134 6.93 -10.56 -5.02
C ALA A 134 7.98 -9.51 -5.43
N PRO A 135 8.85 -9.11 -4.48
CA PRO A 135 9.96 -8.21 -4.78
C PRO A 135 10.94 -8.85 -5.78
N LEU A 136 11.51 -8.02 -6.64
CA LEU A 136 12.62 -8.40 -7.49
C LEU A 136 13.94 -8.35 -6.72
N PRO A 137 15.00 -9.06 -7.19
CA PRO A 137 16.34 -8.94 -6.60
C PRO A 137 16.79 -7.48 -6.52
N GLY A 138 17.20 -7.05 -5.33
CA GLY A 138 17.63 -5.65 -5.07
C GLY A 138 16.52 -4.71 -4.59
N GLU A 139 15.25 -5.09 -4.67
CA GLU A 139 14.18 -4.32 -4.06
C GLU A 139 14.13 -4.52 -2.54
N MET A 140 13.79 -3.46 -1.83
CA MET A 140 13.85 -3.43 -0.38
C MET A 140 12.61 -4.06 0.26
N MET A 141 12.84 -4.91 1.27
CA MET A 141 11.81 -5.45 2.16
C MET A 141 12.10 -5.03 3.60
N LEU A 142 11.15 -4.40 4.25
CA LEU A 142 11.21 -3.99 5.66
C LEU A 142 10.20 -4.77 6.49
N ASN A 143 10.60 -5.21 7.69
CA ASN A 143 9.66 -5.75 8.67
C ASN A 143 9.29 -4.69 9.69
N LYS A 144 8.01 -4.44 9.88
CA LYS A 144 7.46 -3.63 10.96
C LYS A 144 6.81 -4.51 12.02
N THR A 145 6.73 -3.99 13.24
CA THR A 145 6.05 -4.64 14.38
C THR A 145 4.87 -3.80 14.89
N SER A 146 4.35 -2.90 14.05
CA SER A 146 3.25 -1.98 14.35
C SER A 146 2.37 -1.78 13.11
N SER A 147 1.23 -1.11 13.22
CA SER A 147 0.37 -0.84 12.05
C SER A 147 1.06 0.06 11.02
N GLY A 148 1.71 1.14 11.45
CA GLY A 148 2.50 2.01 10.59
C GLY A 148 4.00 1.67 10.67
N PRO A 149 4.75 1.86 9.59
CA PRO A 149 6.16 1.46 9.52
C PRO A 149 7.12 2.44 10.20
N LEU A 150 6.77 3.71 10.35
CA LEU A 150 7.75 4.73 10.77
C LEU A 150 8.16 4.59 12.24
N ALA A 151 7.27 4.05 13.07
CA ALA A 151 7.55 3.80 14.49
C ALA A 151 8.51 2.62 14.72
N SER A 152 8.60 1.66 13.81
CA SER A 152 9.32 0.39 14.02
C SER A 152 10.34 0.04 12.93
N THR A 153 10.55 0.94 11.95
CA THR A 153 11.54 0.76 10.87
C THR A 153 12.33 2.02 10.59
N LYS A 154 13.32 1.92 9.70
CA LYS A 154 14.10 3.07 9.18
C LYS A 154 13.53 3.65 7.88
N LEU A 155 12.25 3.39 7.56
CA LEU A 155 11.65 3.79 6.28
C LEU A 155 11.77 5.31 6.04
N ASP A 156 11.49 6.13 7.05
CA ASP A 156 11.58 7.59 6.95
C ASP A 156 12.98 8.05 6.50
N GLN A 157 14.01 7.57 7.19
CA GLN A 157 15.41 7.87 6.84
C GLN A 157 15.77 7.41 5.43
N ILE A 158 15.31 6.22 5.05
CA ILE A 158 15.58 5.63 3.72
C ILE A 158 14.97 6.49 2.63
N LEU A 159 13.71 6.90 2.76
CA LEU A 159 13.01 7.73 1.78
C LEU A 159 13.69 9.08 1.60
N HIS A 160 14.09 9.73 2.69
CA HIS A 160 14.83 10.99 2.63
C HIS A 160 16.21 10.82 1.96
N ASN A 161 16.95 9.77 2.30
CA ASN A 161 18.27 9.49 1.70
C ASN A 161 18.17 9.20 0.19
N LEU A 162 17.05 8.62 -0.27
CA LEU A 162 16.76 8.40 -1.68
C LEU A 162 16.27 9.67 -2.40
N GLY A 163 16.11 10.79 -1.70
CA GLY A 163 15.58 12.04 -2.25
C GLY A 163 14.10 11.95 -2.66
N ILE A 164 13.36 11.01 -2.09
CA ILE A 164 11.93 10.83 -2.36
C ILE A 164 11.14 11.95 -1.64
N ASN A 165 10.16 12.51 -2.31
CA ASN A 165 9.22 13.48 -1.75
C ASN A 165 7.75 13.13 -1.99
N SER A 166 7.50 12.10 -2.78
CA SER A 166 6.15 11.67 -3.16
C SER A 166 6.01 10.15 -3.03
N LEU A 167 4.85 9.68 -2.56
CA LEU A 167 4.60 8.27 -2.33
C LEU A 167 3.28 7.84 -2.95
N VAL A 168 3.30 6.68 -3.60
CA VAL A 168 2.09 5.91 -3.91
C VAL A 168 2.04 4.74 -2.94
N VAL A 169 0.94 4.62 -2.20
CA VAL A 169 0.76 3.58 -1.17
C VAL A 169 -0.35 2.64 -1.60
N CYS A 170 -0.09 1.34 -1.53
CA CYS A 170 -1.04 0.27 -1.83
C CYS A 170 -0.83 -0.92 -0.88
N GLY A 171 -1.76 -1.86 -0.85
CA GLY A 171 -1.64 -3.09 -0.05
C GLY A 171 -2.81 -3.37 0.90
N LEU A 172 -2.52 -3.99 2.04
CA LEU A 172 -3.49 -4.61 2.96
C LEU A 172 -3.24 -4.16 4.41
N THR A 173 -4.25 -3.92 5.27
CA THR A 173 -5.63 -3.61 4.87
C THR A 173 -5.82 -2.09 4.85
N THR A 174 -6.81 -1.62 4.10
CA THR A 174 -6.97 -0.18 3.83
C THR A 174 -7.09 0.63 5.11
N ALA A 175 -7.99 0.23 6.04
CA ALA A 175 -8.31 1.02 7.23
C ALA A 175 -7.24 0.98 8.33
N VAL A 176 -6.30 0.04 8.25
CA VAL A 176 -5.27 -0.16 9.27
C VAL A 176 -3.90 0.20 8.71
N CYS A 177 -3.17 -0.75 8.13
CA CYS A 177 -1.77 -0.57 7.78
C CYS A 177 -1.54 0.41 6.62
N VAL A 178 -2.42 0.40 5.60
CA VAL A 178 -2.29 1.28 4.43
C VAL A 178 -2.49 2.74 4.81
N THR A 179 -3.65 3.09 5.40
CA THR A 179 -3.93 4.50 5.76
C THR A 179 -3.11 4.97 6.93
N GLN A 180 -2.68 4.10 7.86
CA GLN A 180 -1.72 4.49 8.90
C GLN A 180 -0.37 4.86 8.28
N THR A 181 0.17 4.03 7.39
CA THR A 181 1.40 4.35 6.65
C THR A 181 1.26 5.68 5.89
N ALA A 182 0.15 5.86 5.19
CA ALA A 182 -0.11 7.06 4.40
C ALA A 182 -0.17 8.33 5.25
N ARG A 183 -0.79 8.26 6.45
CA ARG A 183 -0.88 9.39 7.39
C ARG A 183 0.48 9.71 8.02
N GLU A 184 1.18 8.69 8.53
CA GLU A 184 2.51 8.88 9.12
C GLU A 184 3.49 9.52 8.14
N THR A 185 3.46 9.09 6.86
CA THR A 185 4.33 9.64 5.82
C THR A 185 3.90 11.05 5.41
N ALA A 186 2.60 11.36 5.36
CA ALA A 186 2.10 12.70 5.11
C ALA A 186 2.56 13.69 6.21
N ASP A 187 2.50 13.27 7.48
CA ASP A 187 2.97 14.07 8.63
C ASP A 187 4.50 14.30 8.61
N ARG A 188 5.25 13.48 7.86
CA ARG A 188 6.70 13.64 7.64
C ARG A 188 7.02 14.47 6.40
N GLY A 189 6.02 15.09 5.76
CA GLY A 189 6.19 16.02 4.65
C GLY A 189 6.17 15.39 3.27
N PHE A 190 5.91 14.08 3.16
CA PHE A 190 5.72 13.44 1.86
C PHE A 190 4.36 13.79 1.26
N ARG A 191 4.30 13.95 -0.06
CA ARG A 191 3.04 13.99 -0.81
C ARG A 191 2.57 12.57 -1.05
N VAL A 192 1.39 12.22 -0.55
CA VAL A 192 0.94 10.83 -0.53
C VAL A 192 -0.31 10.63 -1.37
N VAL A 193 -0.29 9.58 -2.18
CA VAL A 193 -1.44 9.10 -2.95
C VAL A 193 -1.70 7.65 -2.56
N VAL A 194 -2.93 7.33 -2.16
CA VAL A 194 -3.36 5.94 -1.95
C VAL A 194 -4.02 5.43 -3.24
N ALA A 195 -3.56 4.28 -3.73
CA ALA A 195 -4.16 3.60 -4.88
C ALA A 195 -5.37 2.78 -4.42
N GLU A 196 -6.60 3.31 -4.59
CA GLU A 196 -7.81 2.75 -3.99
C GLU A 196 -8.10 1.30 -4.38
N ASP A 197 -7.96 0.98 -5.67
CA ASP A 197 -8.22 -0.34 -6.23
C ASP A 197 -7.01 -1.29 -6.18
N ALA A 198 -5.90 -0.83 -5.61
CA ALA A 198 -4.75 -1.64 -5.19
C ALA A 198 -4.71 -1.84 -3.66
N CYS A 199 -5.83 -1.56 -2.98
CA CYS A 199 -6.08 -1.80 -1.55
C CYS A 199 -7.42 -2.48 -1.37
N THR A 200 -7.62 -3.13 -0.22
CA THR A 200 -8.95 -3.62 0.20
C THR A 200 -9.06 -3.72 1.71
N GLU A 201 -10.30 -3.86 2.18
CA GLU A 201 -10.67 -4.05 3.59
C GLU A 201 -11.70 -5.17 3.73
N MET A 202 -11.99 -5.63 4.94
CA MET A 202 -12.98 -6.68 5.22
C MET A 202 -14.35 -6.30 4.66
N SER A 203 -14.78 -5.05 4.79
CA SER A 203 -15.99 -4.54 4.16
C SER A 203 -15.71 -3.34 3.26
N GLN A 204 -16.59 -3.13 2.29
CA GLN A 204 -16.49 -2.00 1.37
C GLN A 204 -16.76 -0.67 2.09
N GLU A 205 -17.63 -0.67 3.10
CA GLU A 205 -17.94 0.49 3.91
C GLU A 205 -16.72 0.96 4.70
N MET A 206 -15.99 0.04 5.34
CA MET A 206 -14.73 0.34 6.03
C MET A 206 -13.67 0.87 5.07
N HIS A 207 -13.56 0.25 3.90
CA HIS A 207 -12.63 0.69 2.86
C HIS A 207 -12.91 2.13 2.43
N GLN A 208 -14.16 2.45 2.08
CA GLN A 208 -14.56 3.78 1.64
C GLN A 208 -14.40 4.83 2.77
N ALA A 209 -14.77 4.49 4.00
CA ALA A 209 -14.61 5.38 5.14
C ALA A 209 -13.13 5.74 5.40
N ALA A 210 -12.23 4.75 5.32
CA ALA A 210 -10.81 4.95 5.50
C ALA A 210 -10.20 5.84 4.40
N LEU A 211 -10.54 5.58 3.14
CA LEU A 211 -10.09 6.39 2.00
C LEU A 211 -10.65 7.82 2.07
N PHE A 212 -11.91 7.98 2.40
CA PHE A 212 -12.54 9.30 2.55
C PHE A 212 -11.85 10.12 3.65
N THR A 213 -11.63 9.56 4.84
CA THR A 213 -10.98 10.28 5.94
C THR A 213 -9.51 10.58 5.64
N PHE A 214 -8.81 9.74 4.91
CA PHE A 214 -7.45 10.02 4.44
C PHE A 214 -7.47 11.15 3.41
N SER A 215 -8.28 11.04 2.37
CA SER A 215 -8.34 12.02 1.30
C SER A 215 -8.84 13.38 1.79
N TYR A 216 -9.70 13.42 2.81
CA TYR A 216 -10.20 14.69 3.35
C TYR A 216 -9.07 15.66 3.75
N VAL A 217 -7.98 15.16 4.35
CA VAL A 217 -6.90 15.99 4.91
C VAL A 217 -5.52 15.65 4.35
N PHE A 218 -5.09 14.37 4.41
CA PHE A 218 -3.68 13.99 4.36
C PHE A 218 -3.09 13.88 2.96
N GLY A 219 -3.88 13.49 1.98
CA GLY A 219 -3.34 13.22 0.65
C GLY A 219 -4.40 13.10 -0.43
N ARG A 220 -4.15 12.26 -1.39
CA ARG A 220 -5.03 12.00 -2.53
C ARG A 220 -5.38 10.52 -2.62
N VAL A 221 -6.54 10.22 -3.17
CA VAL A 221 -6.96 8.86 -3.52
C VAL A 221 -7.13 8.81 -5.04
N GLN A 222 -6.52 7.81 -5.66
CA GLN A 222 -6.53 7.65 -7.12
C GLN A 222 -6.70 6.18 -7.50
N ARG A 223 -7.20 5.94 -8.70
CA ARG A 223 -7.25 4.61 -9.28
C ARG A 223 -5.91 4.22 -9.89
N THR A 224 -5.63 2.94 -9.92
CA THR A 224 -4.42 2.39 -10.56
C THR A 224 -4.29 2.84 -12.02
N ASP A 225 -5.39 2.87 -12.78
CA ASP A 225 -5.39 3.31 -14.17
C ASP A 225 -4.86 4.74 -14.35
N ASP A 226 -5.27 5.64 -13.47
CA ASP A 226 -4.88 7.06 -13.54
C ASP A 226 -3.42 7.24 -13.15
N LEU A 227 -2.96 6.49 -12.13
CA LEU A 227 -1.56 6.49 -11.71
C LEU A 227 -0.64 5.93 -12.79
N VAL A 228 -1.00 4.79 -13.40
CA VAL A 228 -0.22 4.19 -14.49
C VAL A 228 -0.11 5.16 -15.68
N LYS A 229 -1.20 5.82 -16.07
CA LYS A 229 -1.20 6.84 -17.13
C LYS A 229 -0.33 8.05 -16.76
N PHE A 230 -0.43 8.54 -15.50
CA PHE A 230 0.37 9.66 -15.02
C PHE A 230 1.87 9.37 -15.12
N TYR A 231 2.33 8.22 -14.63
CA TYR A 231 3.73 7.83 -14.70
C TYR A 231 4.19 7.56 -16.13
N ALA A 232 3.35 6.96 -16.98
CA ALA A 232 3.68 6.74 -18.39
C ALA A 232 3.86 8.08 -19.14
N ALA A 233 2.96 9.03 -18.95
CA ALA A 233 3.04 10.35 -19.58
C ALA A 233 4.31 11.12 -19.14
N ALA A 234 4.66 11.06 -17.85
CA ALA A 234 5.88 11.68 -17.33
C ALA A 234 7.15 11.08 -17.95
N ARG A 235 7.20 9.74 -18.08
CA ARG A 235 8.31 9.05 -18.76
C ARG A 235 8.45 9.49 -20.20
N ASP A 236 7.35 9.51 -20.94
CA ASP A 236 7.36 9.83 -22.37
C ASP A 236 7.74 11.29 -22.63
N ALA A 237 7.30 12.22 -21.78
CA ALA A 237 7.72 13.61 -21.81
C ALA A 237 9.24 13.75 -21.60
N ARG A 238 9.79 13.10 -20.56
CA ARG A 238 11.23 13.12 -20.28
C ARG A 238 12.07 12.52 -21.43
N GLN A 239 11.58 11.44 -22.06
CA GLN A 239 12.29 10.85 -23.20
C GLN A 239 12.29 11.78 -24.42
N SER A 240 11.21 12.54 -24.64
CA SER A 240 11.14 13.50 -25.75
C SER A 240 12.11 14.68 -25.54
N GLU A 241 12.28 15.14 -24.31
CA GLU A 241 13.22 16.20 -23.96
C GLU A 241 14.70 15.78 -24.14
N LEU A 242 14.98 14.49 -23.93
CA LEU A 242 16.34 13.93 -24.06
C LEU A 242 16.74 13.57 -25.51
N ARG A 243 15.80 13.57 -26.48
CA ARG A 243 16.11 13.36 -27.90
C ARG A 243 16.78 14.63 -28.46
N PRO A 244 18.01 14.53 -29.02
CA PRO A 244 18.62 15.69 -29.67
C PRO A 244 17.72 16.16 -30.81
N SER A 245 17.46 17.47 -30.88
CA SER A 245 16.81 18.05 -32.06
C SER A 245 17.76 17.75 -33.26
N THR A 246 17.32 16.90 -34.17
CA THR A 246 17.98 16.75 -35.48
C THR A 246 17.87 18.10 -36.16
N MET A 247 18.93 18.91 -36.06
CA MET A 247 19.08 20.08 -36.91
C MET A 247 18.98 19.60 -38.36
N THR A 248 17.90 19.93 -39.02
CA THR A 248 17.86 19.90 -40.48
C THR A 248 18.87 20.92 -40.99
N ALA A 249 20.05 20.44 -41.33
CA ALA A 249 20.98 21.21 -42.18
C ALA A 249 20.32 21.28 -43.58
N SER A 250 19.68 22.42 -43.84
CA SER A 250 19.32 22.81 -45.19
C SER A 250 20.59 23.24 -45.92
N HIS A 251 20.95 22.49 -46.93
CA HIS A 251 21.91 22.91 -47.95
C HIS A 251 21.18 23.65 -49.04
#